data_b9423def651cba723af8caf28320a17c
#
_entry.id   b9423def651cba723af8caf28320a17c
#
_cell.length_a   1.000
_cell.length_b   1.000
_cell.length_c   1.000
_cell.angle_alpha   90.00
_cell.angle_beta   90.00
_cell.angle_gamma   90.00
#
_symmetry.space_group_name_H-M   'P 1'
#
loop_
_entity.id
_entity.type
_entity.pdbx_description
1 polymer ?
#
loop_
_entity_poly.entity_id
_entity_poly.type
_entity_poly.pdbx_seq_one_letter_code
_entity_poly.pdbx_strand_id
1 'polypeptide(L)'
;VAVEADWPDAARIDCYCRQRESVAWTEDAFKRFPTWMWRNREVGAFVRWLHEHNAALDAARRVEFRGLDVYSLGSSIREVLRYLDHTDPEAAADARQRYGCLSPWHEDPADYGRNVMLGQPTCEKAVIEQLQALLAQRLEYIGQDGERFFNTERNARVVLAAESYYRAMYRGSTESWNLRDRHMFDTLRALLDHRGANAKAVIWAHNSHIGNAAATSMGWGGEFNIGELCRTAFGRDAVLIGMATDRGEVAAAANWDEPMQIKQVIPSRSDSWEQLFLRAGVPASLTDWRDDRGEFRKALSHPRLERAIGVIYRPLTERQSHYFRAILAEQFDALIWFDQTQAVTPIGPQDIDASVVPDTYPFGE
;
A
#
# COMPACT_ATOMS: atom_id res chain seq x y z
N VAL A 1 -6.20 9.50 6.19
CA VAL A 1 -4.94 9.09 5.57
C VAL A 1 -5.05 7.62 5.20
N ALA A 2 -4.71 7.27 3.95
CA ALA A 2 -4.72 5.90 3.47
C ALA A 2 -3.30 5.53 3.03
N VAL A 3 -2.81 4.38 3.49
CA VAL A 3 -1.40 4.00 3.33
C VAL A 3 -1.25 2.67 2.59
N GLU A 4 -0.14 2.50 1.88
CA GLU A 4 0.28 1.23 1.26
C GLU A 4 0.70 0.23 2.35
N ALA A 5 -0.29 -0.26 3.09
CA ALA A 5 -0.11 -1.17 4.21
C ALA A 5 -1.35 -2.03 4.41
N ASP A 6 -1.19 -3.11 5.17
CA ASP A 6 -2.25 -4.06 5.47
C ASP A 6 -3.43 -3.41 6.19
N TRP A 7 -4.64 -3.72 5.72
CA TRP A 7 -5.89 -3.20 6.28
C TRP A 7 -6.04 -3.51 7.79
N PRO A 8 -5.88 -4.74 8.29
CA PRO A 8 -6.09 -5.04 9.71
C PRO A 8 -5.09 -4.32 10.63
N ASP A 9 -3.84 -4.16 10.21
CA ASP A 9 -2.83 -3.46 11.00
C ASP A 9 -3.11 -1.96 11.06
N ALA A 10 -3.43 -1.35 9.91
CA ALA A 10 -3.82 0.05 9.86
C ALA A 10 -5.13 0.32 10.65
N ALA A 11 -6.08 -0.64 10.67
CA ALA A 11 -7.30 -0.50 11.44
C ALA A 11 -7.06 -0.45 12.98
N ARG A 12 -6.04 -1.16 13.48
CA ARG A 12 -5.63 -1.04 14.90
C ARG A 12 -5.06 0.34 15.20
N ILE A 13 -4.23 0.87 14.31
CA ILE A 13 -3.71 2.24 14.43
C ILE A 13 -4.85 3.25 14.37
N ASP A 14 -5.83 3.06 13.50
CA ASP A 14 -7.02 3.90 13.38
C ASP A 14 -7.81 3.96 14.70
N CYS A 15 -7.98 2.83 15.38
CA CYS A 15 -8.64 2.78 16.69
C CYS A 15 -7.91 3.69 17.71
N TYR A 16 -6.58 3.64 17.76
CA TYR A 16 -5.78 4.53 18.59
C TYR A 16 -5.92 5.99 18.14
N CYS A 17 -5.71 6.28 16.86
CA CYS A 17 -5.79 7.65 16.32
C CYS A 17 -7.14 8.31 16.61
N ARG A 18 -8.24 7.54 16.53
CA ARG A 18 -9.60 8.06 16.75
C ARG A 18 -10.11 7.98 18.19
N GLN A 19 -9.22 7.74 19.16
CA GLN A 19 -9.58 7.66 20.60
C GLN A 19 -10.56 6.53 20.92
N ARG A 20 -10.53 5.43 20.20
CA ARG A 20 -11.40 4.27 20.44
C ARG A 20 -10.74 3.23 21.35
N GLU A 21 -9.42 3.18 21.34
CA GLU A 21 -8.60 2.32 22.20
C GLU A 21 -7.41 3.10 22.74
N SER A 22 -6.99 2.75 23.96
CA SER A 22 -5.85 3.39 24.65
C SER A 22 -4.51 2.71 24.38
N VAL A 23 -4.51 1.58 23.64
CA VAL A 23 -3.32 0.76 23.44
C VAL A 23 -2.41 1.41 22.41
N ALA A 24 -1.18 1.68 22.80
CA ALA A 24 -0.14 2.16 21.90
C ALA A 24 0.11 1.11 20.78
N TRP A 25 0.05 1.56 19.56
CA TRP A 25 0.12 0.83 18.30
C TRP A 25 1.42 0.03 18.04
N THR A 26 2.47 0.23 18.82
CA THR A 26 3.86 -0.05 18.42
C THR A 26 4.29 -1.51 18.48
N GLU A 27 3.63 -2.37 19.26
CA GLU A 27 4.18 -3.71 19.49
C GLU A 27 3.58 -4.80 18.60
N ASP A 28 2.37 -4.60 18.09
CA ASP A 28 1.61 -5.62 17.39
C ASP A 28 1.22 -5.32 15.93
N ALA A 29 1.46 -4.11 15.43
CA ALA A 29 1.17 -3.73 14.04
C ALA A 29 2.41 -3.88 13.15
N PHE A 30 2.17 -4.19 11.87
CA PHE A 30 3.17 -4.27 10.81
C PHE A 30 4.34 -5.22 11.14
N LYS A 31 4.03 -6.43 11.60
CA LYS A 31 5.04 -7.46 11.90
C LYS A 31 5.51 -8.22 10.65
N ARG A 32 4.80 -8.10 9.54
CA ARG A 32 5.14 -8.74 8.28
C ARG A 32 6.19 -7.94 7.52
N PHE A 33 7.01 -8.62 6.75
CA PHE A 33 7.99 -8.00 5.85
C PHE A 33 7.30 -7.08 4.81
N PRO A 34 7.79 -5.87 4.54
CA PRO A 34 8.93 -5.20 5.19
C PRO A 34 8.51 -4.43 6.45
N THR A 35 8.93 -4.90 7.62
CA THR A 35 8.48 -4.34 8.90
C THR A 35 8.82 -2.86 9.07
N TRP A 36 9.98 -2.41 8.60
CA TRP A 36 10.49 -1.04 8.76
C TRP A 36 9.73 0.01 7.96
N MET A 37 8.98 -0.39 6.94
CA MET A 37 8.24 0.54 6.06
C MET A 37 7.25 1.39 6.86
N TRP A 38 6.49 0.76 7.74
CA TRP A 38 5.49 1.44 8.58
C TRP A 38 5.77 1.36 10.08
N ARG A 39 6.63 0.42 10.51
CA ARG A 39 7.02 0.22 11.90
C ARG A 39 8.35 0.92 12.19
N ASN A 40 8.33 2.24 12.22
CA ASN A 40 9.49 3.09 12.47
C ASN A 40 9.11 4.29 13.36
N ARG A 41 10.12 4.99 13.87
CA ARG A 41 9.91 6.13 14.79
C ARG A 41 9.22 7.29 14.12
N GLU A 42 9.47 7.52 12.85
CA GLU A 42 8.94 8.63 12.05
C GLU A 42 7.43 8.45 11.84
N VAL A 43 6.98 7.28 11.42
CA VAL A 43 5.54 6.94 11.36
C VAL A 43 4.92 7.00 12.75
N GLY A 44 5.65 6.54 13.79
CA GLY A 44 5.21 6.65 15.16
C GLY A 44 4.99 8.08 15.65
N ALA A 45 5.86 8.99 15.24
CA ALA A 45 5.68 10.41 15.54
C ALA A 45 4.44 10.97 14.85
N PHE A 46 4.21 10.59 13.56
CA PHE A 46 3.02 10.97 12.83
C PHE A 46 1.72 10.44 13.49
N VAL A 47 1.71 9.18 13.88
CA VAL A 47 0.54 8.54 14.52
C VAL A 47 0.20 9.20 15.86
N ARG A 48 1.21 9.55 16.69
CA ARG A 48 0.99 10.31 17.94
C ARG A 48 0.43 11.70 17.66
N TRP A 49 1.02 12.41 16.71
CA TRP A 49 0.50 13.70 16.27
C TRP A 49 -0.96 13.61 15.81
N LEU A 50 -1.30 12.58 15.01
CA LEU A 50 -2.66 12.37 14.54
C LEU A 50 -3.64 12.06 15.68
N HIS A 51 -3.20 11.28 16.68
CA HIS A 51 -3.98 11.02 17.89
C HIS A 51 -4.26 12.33 18.67
N GLU A 52 -3.25 13.17 18.88
CA GLU A 52 -3.38 14.46 19.55
C GLU A 52 -4.27 15.42 18.76
N HIS A 53 -4.09 15.50 17.45
CA HIS A 53 -4.95 16.28 16.56
C HIS A 53 -6.41 15.85 16.66
N ASN A 54 -6.68 14.57 16.66
CA ASN A 54 -8.03 14.01 16.73
C ASN A 54 -8.67 14.20 18.12
N ALA A 55 -7.90 14.33 19.18
CA ALA A 55 -8.42 14.57 20.53
C ALA A 55 -9.21 15.88 20.64
N ALA A 56 -8.85 16.87 19.83
CA ALA A 56 -9.52 18.17 19.78
C ALA A 56 -10.75 18.19 18.85
N LEU A 57 -11.06 17.08 18.17
CA LEU A 57 -12.13 17.00 17.16
C LEU A 57 -13.30 16.14 17.62
N ASP A 58 -14.49 16.53 17.22
CA ASP A 58 -15.67 15.67 17.32
C ASP A 58 -15.46 14.35 16.55
N ALA A 59 -16.05 13.26 17.03
CA ALA A 59 -15.85 11.92 16.48
C ALA A 59 -16.08 11.84 14.96
N ALA A 60 -17.05 12.57 14.42
CA ALA A 60 -17.36 12.60 12.99
C ALA A 60 -16.30 13.33 12.14
N ARG A 61 -15.48 14.18 12.75
CA ARG A 61 -14.43 14.97 12.08
C ARG A 61 -13.03 14.39 12.24
N ARG A 62 -12.88 13.35 13.06
CA ARG A 62 -11.57 12.73 13.29
C ARG A 62 -11.02 12.13 12.02
N VAL A 63 -9.75 12.39 11.77
CA VAL A 63 -8.99 11.86 10.65
C VAL A 63 -8.71 10.38 10.89
N GLU A 64 -8.93 9.57 9.88
CA GLU A 64 -8.70 8.12 9.90
C GLU A 64 -7.31 7.76 9.41
N PHE A 65 -6.85 6.58 9.83
CA PHE A 65 -5.66 5.92 9.32
C PHE A 65 -6.04 4.54 8.77
N ARG A 66 -5.96 4.35 7.44
CA ARG A 66 -6.47 3.15 6.77
C ARG A 66 -5.41 2.51 5.88
N GLY A 67 -5.37 1.18 5.85
CA GLY A 67 -4.55 0.41 4.93
C GLY A 67 -5.26 0.18 3.59
N LEU A 68 -4.48 0.06 2.52
CA LEU A 68 -5.01 -0.18 1.18
C LEU A 68 -4.59 -1.53 0.61
N ASP A 69 -3.56 -2.16 1.18
CA ASP A 69 -2.84 -3.26 0.56
C ASP A 69 -3.55 -4.63 0.68
N VAL A 70 -3.06 -5.58 -0.10
CA VAL A 70 -3.72 -6.87 -0.37
C VAL A 70 -3.14 -8.05 0.42
N TYR A 71 -1.98 -7.90 1.07
CA TYR A 71 -1.18 -9.04 1.53
C TYR A 71 -1.67 -9.76 2.80
N SER A 72 -2.57 -9.18 3.56
CA SER A 72 -2.97 -9.66 4.89
C SER A 72 -3.99 -10.81 4.90
N LEU A 73 -3.83 -11.84 4.04
CA LEU A 73 -4.78 -12.94 3.90
C LEU A 73 -5.20 -13.56 5.25
N GLY A 74 -4.24 -14.07 6.01
CA GLY A 74 -4.51 -14.78 7.27
C GLY A 74 -5.07 -13.86 8.37
N SER A 75 -4.54 -12.63 8.51
CA SER A 75 -5.06 -11.67 9.48
C SER A 75 -6.45 -11.18 9.12
N SER A 76 -6.74 -10.97 7.85
CA SER A 76 -8.08 -10.59 7.40
C SER A 76 -9.12 -11.68 7.62
N ILE A 77 -8.77 -12.95 7.39
CA ILE A 77 -9.64 -14.09 7.76
C ILE A 77 -9.95 -14.06 9.26
N ARG A 78 -8.93 -13.89 10.11
CA ARG A 78 -9.13 -13.80 11.57
C ARG A 78 -10.05 -12.67 12.00
N GLU A 79 -9.95 -11.50 11.37
CA GLU A 79 -10.85 -10.36 11.68
C GLU A 79 -12.29 -10.63 11.26
N VAL A 80 -12.53 -11.24 10.10
CA VAL A 80 -13.89 -11.65 9.68
C VAL A 80 -14.47 -12.65 10.67
N LEU A 81 -13.73 -13.69 11.03
CA LEU A 81 -14.20 -14.72 11.97
C LEU A 81 -14.45 -14.14 13.37
N ARG A 82 -13.58 -13.26 13.87
CA ARG A 82 -13.76 -12.58 15.17
C ARG A 82 -15.05 -11.75 15.21
N TYR A 83 -15.36 -11.04 14.14
CA TYR A 83 -16.60 -10.29 14.04
C TYR A 83 -17.82 -11.21 14.06
N LEU A 84 -17.82 -12.26 13.22
CA LEU A 84 -18.95 -13.18 13.13
C LEU A 84 -19.12 -14.00 14.41
N ASP A 85 -18.06 -14.43 15.10
CA ASP A 85 -18.15 -15.11 16.39
C ASP A 85 -18.92 -14.32 17.43
N HIS A 86 -18.82 -13.00 17.37
CA HIS A 86 -19.49 -12.11 18.31
C HIS A 86 -20.92 -11.76 17.87
N THR A 87 -21.15 -11.65 16.57
CA THR A 87 -22.38 -11.07 15.99
C THR A 87 -23.35 -12.16 15.52
N ASP A 88 -22.83 -13.23 14.91
CA ASP A 88 -23.57 -14.33 14.29
C ASP A 88 -22.74 -15.64 14.31
N PRO A 89 -22.79 -16.40 15.43
CA PRO A 89 -21.98 -17.62 15.56
C PRO A 89 -22.29 -18.70 14.52
N GLU A 90 -23.50 -18.76 13.97
CA GLU A 90 -23.85 -19.70 12.91
C GLU A 90 -23.15 -19.33 11.60
N ALA A 91 -23.21 -18.07 11.19
CA ALA A 91 -22.45 -17.55 10.06
C ALA A 91 -20.93 -17.70 10.26
N ALA A 92 -20.44 -17.62 11.51
CA ALA A 92 -19.03 -17.85 11.83
C ALA A 92 -18.59 -19.31 11.55
N ALA A 93 -19.45 -20.30 11.86
CA ALA A 93 -19.19 -21.69 11.57
C ALA A 93 -19.11 -21.96 10.05
N ASP A 94 -20.04 -21.39 9.29
CA ASP A 94 -20.04 -21.45 7.83
C ASP A 94 -18.79 -20.78 7.23
N ALA A 95 -18.42 -19.61 7.74
CA ALA A 95 -17.21 -18.89 7.29
C ALA A 95 -15.94 -19.70 7.52
N ARG A 96 -15.81 -20.40 8.68
CA ARG A 96 -14.68 -21.31 8.93
C ARG A 96 -14.63 -22.45 7.93
N GLN A 97 -15.77 -23.01 7.56
CA GLN A 97 -15.84 -24.07 6.56
C GLN A 97 -15.38 -23.56 5.19
N ARG A 98 -15.86 -22.38 4.76
CA ARG A 98 -15.50 -21.79 3.47
C ARG A 98 -14.04 -21.36 3.41
N TYR A 99 -13.51 -20.72 4.45
CA TYR A 99 -12.10 -20.34 4.53
C TYR A 99 -11.17 -21.52 4.85
N GLY A 100 -11.69 -22.70 5.18
CA GLY A 100 -10.92 -23.89 5.53
C GLY A 100 -9.93 -24.31 4.44
N CYS A 101 -10.24 -24.07 3.16
CA CYS A 101 -9.31 -24.36 2.06
C CYS A 101 -8.05 -23.47 2.09
N LEU A 102 -8.12 -22.25 2.67
CA LEU A 102 -6.99 -21.33 2.81
C LEU A 102 -6.20 -21.57 4.12
N SER A 103 -6.75 -22.34 5.06
CA SER A 103 -6.12 -22.55 6.37
C SER A 103 -4.69 -23.08 6.33
N PRO A 104 -4.29 -23.98 5.40
CA PRO A 104 -2.90 -24.43 5.30
C PRO A 104 -1.92 -23.33 4.86
N TRP A 105 -2.41 -22.25 4.26
CA TRP A 105 -1.62 -21.23 3.55
C TRP A 105 -1.62 -19.86 4.22
N HIS A 106 -2.26 -19.69 5.36
CA HIS A 106 -2.42 -18.35 5.95
C HIS A 106 -1.14 -17.80 6.58
N GLU A 107 -0.14 -18.62 6.84
CA GLU A 107 1.21 -18.20 7.27
C GLU A 107 2.14 -17.99 6.08
N ASP A 108 1.93 -18.72 4.99
CA ASP A 108 2.66 -18.60 3.73
C ASP A 108 1.70 -18.61 2.54
N PRO A 109 1.05 -17.49 2.23
CA PRO A 109 0.10 -17.40 1.12
C PRO A 109 0.73 -17.56 -0.26
N ALA A 110 2.03 -17.33 -0.42
CA ALA A 110 2.72 -17.53 -1.68
C ALA A 110 2.76 -19.02 -2.08
N ASP A 111 2.87 -19.93 -1.10
CA ASP A 111 2.78 -21.37 -1.35
C ASP A 111 1.41 -21.79 -1.89
N TYR A 112 0.33 -21.11 -1.52
CA TYR A 112 -0.98 -21.31 -2.14
C TYR A 112 -0.91 -21.11 -3.65
N GLY A 113 -0.39 -19.96 -4.09
CA GLY A 113 -0.27 -19.64 -5.52
C GLY A 113 0.58 -20.66 -6.28
N ARG A 114 1.70 -21.09 -5.70
CA ARG A 114 2.57 -22.15 -6.27
C ARG A 114 1.82 -23.47 -6.42
N ASN A 115 1.10 -23.90 -5.41
CA ASN A 115 0.35 -25.16 -5.43
C ASN A 115 -0.80 -25.12 -6.45
N VAL A 116 -1.50 -23.99 -6.57
CA VAL A 116 -2.52 -23.83 -7.61
C VAL A 116 -1.89 -23.88 -9.01
N MET A 117 -0.74 -23.25 -9.23
CA MET A 117 -0.02 -23.36 -10.49
C MET A 117 0.38 -24.80 -10.81
N LEU A 118 0.64 -25.63 -9.81
CA LEU A 118 0.92 -27.07 -9.94
C LEU A 118 -0.34 -27.95 -10.10
N GLY A 119 -1.52 -27.34 -10.21
CA GLY A 119 -2.79 -28.03 -10.48
C GLY A 119 -3.65 -28.35 -9.27
N GLN A 120 -3.33 -27.80 -8.09
CA GLN A 120 -4.22 -27.91 -6.93
C GLN A 120 -5.49 -27.07 -7.12
N PRO A 121 -6.64 -27.45 -6.55
CA PRO A 121 -7.88 -26.68 -6.62
C PRO A 121 -7.74 -25.26 -6.03
N THR A 122 -8.44 -24.31 -6.62
CA THR A 122 -8.50 -22.93 -6.09
C THR A 122 -9.53 -22.81 -4.96
N CYS A 123 -9.33 -21.85 -4.08
CA CYS A 123 -10.28 -21.46 -3.04
C CYS A 123 -11.26 -20.36 -3.51
N GLU A 124 -11.14 -19.89 -4.74
CA GLU A 124 -11.87 -18.75 -5.29
C GLU A 124 -13.39 -18.83 -5.04
N LYS A 125 -14.01 -19.96 -5.37
CA LYS A 125 -15.45 -20.14 -5.19
C LYS A 125 -15.88 -19.99 -3.73
N ALA A 126 -15.17 -20.61 -2.82
CA ALA A 126 -15.49 -20.58 -1.38
C ALA A 126 -15.33 -19.16 -0.81
N VAL A 127 -14.31 -18.41 -1.24
CA VAL A 127 -14.06 -17.02 -0.82
C VAL A 127 -15.14 -16.09 -1.37
N ILE A 128 -15.55 -16.26 -2.63
CA ILE A 128 -16.67 -15.49 -3.23
C ILE A 128 -17.98 -15.76 -2.49
N GLU A 129 -18.29 -17.03 -2.22
CA GLU A 129 -19.50 -17.44 -1.47
C GLU A 129 -19.51 -16.83 -0.06
N GLN A 130 -18.34 -16.77 0.61
CA GLN A 130 -18.26 -16.14 1.93
C GLN A 130 -18.55 -14.64 1.88
N LEU A 131 -17.97 -13.92 0.91
CA LEU A 131 -18.25 -12.49 0.74
C LEU A 131 -19.72 -12.25 0.41
N GLN A 132 -20.31 -13.07 -0.46
CA GLN A 132 -21.74 -12.97 -0.82
C GLN A 132 -22.64 -13.22 0.40
N ALA A 133 -22.34 -14.22 1.23
CA ALA A 133 -23.07 -14.50 2.45
C ALA A 133 -23.03 -13.33 3.45
N LEU A 134 -21.84 -12.73 3.64
CA LEU A 134 -21.67 -11.56 4.50
C LEU A 134 -22.48 -10.35 3.96
N LEU A 135 -22.48 -10.12 2.66
CA LEU A 135 -23.22 -9.03 2.05
C LEU A 135 -24.74 -9.26 2.05
N ALA A 136 -25.20 -10.50 2.01
CA ALA A 136 -26.64 -10.83 2.11
C ALA A 136 -27.25 -10.40 3.46
N GLN A 137 -26.47 -10.41 4.53
CA GLN A 137 -26.88 -9.98 5.87
C GLN A 137 -26.56 -8.49 6.16
N ARG A 138 -26.12 -7.75 5.14
CA ARG A 138 -25.60 -6.38 5.27
C ARG A 138 -26.53 -5.44 6.05
N LEU A 139 -27.81 -5.45 5.77
CA LEU A 139 -28.76 -4.51 6.42
C LEU A 139 -28.91 -4.78 7.91
N GLU A 140 -28.90 -6.05 8.31
CA GLU A 140 -28.96 -6.45 9.70
C GLU A 140 -27.69 -6.04 10.45
N TYR A 141 -26.52 -6.35 9.89
CA TYR A 141 -25.23 -6.04 10.51
C TYR A 141 -24.97 -4.53 10.62
N ILE A 142 -25.36 -3.74 9.61
CA ILE A 142 -25.26 -2.27 9.66
C ILE A 142 -26.16 -1.71 10.77
N GLY A 143 -27.33 -2.29 10.98
CA GLY A 143 -28.25 -1.91 12.05
C GLY A 143 -27.68 -2.12 13.45
N GLN A 144 -26.75 -3.07 13.63
CA GLN A 144 -26.06 -3.34 14.89
C GLN A 144 -24.87 -2.42 15.11
N ASP A 145 -23.90 -2.39 14.16
CA ASP A 145 -22.71 -1.53 14.16
C ASP A 145 -22.15 -1.39 12.73
N GLY A 146 -22.52 -0.30 12.06
CA GLY A 146 -22.12 -0.07 10.68
C GLY A 146 -20.61 0.10 10.47
N GLU A 147 -19.88 0.63 11.44
CA GLU A 147 -18.42 0.80 11.34
C GLU A 147 -17.70 -0.55 11.48
N ARG A 148 -18.11 -1.39 12.42
CA ARG A 148 -17.56 -2.74 12.56
C ARG A 148 -17.87 -3.59 11.34
N PHE A 149 -19.10 -3.51 10.84
CA PHE A 149 -19.47 -4.20 9.61
C PHE A 149 -18.63 -3.74 8.42
N PHE A 150 -18.45 -2.42 8.22
CA PHE A 150 -17.60 -1.89 7.16
C PHE A 150 -16.17 -2.45 7.25
N ASN A 151 -15.59 -2.45 8.45
CA ASN A 151 -14.26 -3.03 8.66
C ASN A 151 -14.21 -4.52 8.30
N THR A 152 -15.24 -5.29 8.67
CA THR A 152 -15.35 -6.72 8.37
C THR A 152 -15.51 -6.98 6.88
N GLU A 153 -16.34 -6.19 6.20
CA GLU A 153 -16.50 -6.26 4.75
C GLU A 153 -15.20 -5.98 4.02
N ARG A 154 -14.42 -4.97 4.48
CA ARG A 154 -13.11 -4.70 3.89
C ARG A 154 -12.16 -5.87 4.07
N ASN A 155 -12.09 -6.48 5.25
CA ASN A 155 -11.29 -7.69 5.48
C ASN A 155 -11.71 -8.84 4.56
N ALA A 156 -13.02 -9.08 4.38
CA ALA A 156 -13.49 -10.13 3.45
C ALA A 156 -13.11 -9.84 1.99
N ARG A 157 -13.06 -8.56 1.57
CA ARG A 157 -12.59 -8.16 0.25
C ARG A 157 -11.07 -8.29 0.10
N VAL A 158 -10.31 -8.04 1.17
CA VAL A 158 -8.86 -8.34 1.19
C VAL A 158 -8.65 -9.84 0.98
N VAL A 159 -9.40 -10.73 1.65
CA VAL A 159 -9.28 -12.18 1.45
C VAL A 159 -9.53 -12.57 -0.01
N LEU A 160 -10.55 -12.01 -0.65
CA LEU A 160 -10.85 -12.26 -2.06
C LEU A 160 -9.73 -11.74 -2.98
N ALA A 161 -9.26 -10.52 -2.75
CA ALA A 161 -8.21 -9.92 -3.56
C ALA A 161 -6.86 -10.64 -3.37
N ALA A 162 -6.52 -11.02 -2.14
CA ALA A 162 -5.33 -11.78 -1.80
C ALA A 162 -5.33 -13.17 -2.46
N GLU A 163 -6.46 -13.89 -2.41
CA GLU A 163 -6.59 -15.18 -3.12
C GLU A 163 -6.26 -15.02 -4.61
N SER A 164 -6.87 -14.02 -5.26
CA SER A 164 -6.65 -13.74 -6.68
C SER A 164 -5.21 -13.32 -6.97
N TYR A 165 -4.63 -12.47 -6.11
CA TYR A 165 -3.26 -11.99 -6.22
C TYR A 165 -2.26 -13.15 -6.12
N TYR A 166 -2.32 -13.97 -5.07
CA TYR A 166 -1.39 -15.09 -4.88
C TYR A 166 -1.52 -16.15 -5.97
N ARG A 167 -2.71 -16.35 -6.50
CA ARG A 167 -2.94 -17.23 -7.65
C ARG A 167 -2.34 -16.68 -8.95
N ALA A 168 -2.30 -15.36 -9.13
CA ALA A 168 -1.75 -14.71 -10.31
C ALA A 168 -0.23 -14.50 -10.26
N MET A 169 0.36 -14.36 -9.06
CA MET A 169 1.74 -13.91 -8.88
C MET A 169 2.79 -14.78 -9.61
N TYR A 170 2.52 -16.07 -9.80
CA TYR A 170 3.40 -16.98 -10.54
C TYR A 170 3.09 -17.06 -12.05
N ARG A 171 2.06 -16.32 -12.53
CA ARG A 171 1.70 -16.30 -13.96
C ARG A 171 2.33 -15.12 -14.69
N GLY A 172 2.51 -14.00 -14.03
CA GLY A 172 3.11 -12.81 -14.59
C GLY A 172 3.08 -11.60 -13.66
N SER A 173 4.15 -10.80 -13.70
CA SER A 173 4.30 -9.61 -12.85
C SER A 173 3.21 -8.56 -13.12
N THR A 174 2.92 -8.29 -14.38
CA THR A 174 1.91 -7.29 -14.78
C THR A 174 0.51 -7.64 -14.25
N GLU A 175 0.10 -8.93 -14.29
CA GLU A 175 -1.20 -9.34 -13.78
C GLU A 175 -1.31 -9.14 -12.26
N SER A 176 -0.33 -9.61 -11.50
CA SER A 176 -0.33 -9.48 -10.04
C SER A 176 -0.21 -8.02 -9.59
N TRP A 177 0.64 -7.21 -10.27
CA TRP A 177 0.72 -5.78 -10.03
C TRP A 177 -0.64 -5.09 -10.23
N ASN A 178 -1.28 -5.33 -11.36
CA ASN A 178 -2.57 -4.73 -11.69
C ASN A 178 -3.69 -5.15 -10.72
N LEU A 179 -3.69 -6.39 -10.26
CA LEU A 179 -4.64 -6.86 -9.22
C LEU A 179 -4.43 -6.13 -7.89
N ARG A 180 -3.18 -5.92 -7.46
CA ARG A 180 -2.84 -5.20 -6.23
C ARG A 180 -3.30 -3.75 -6.30
N ASP A 181 -2.91 -3.03 -7.33
CA ASP A 181 -3.25 -1.61 -7.47
C ASP A 181 -4.76 -1.39 -7.69
N ARG A 182 -5.43 -2.31 -8.39
CA ARG A 182 -6.90 -2.30 -8.49
C ARG A 182 -7.54 -2.45 -7.12
N HIS A 183 -7.06 -3.37 -6.29
CA HIS A 183 -7.57 -3.55 -4.92
C HIS A 183 -7.36 -2.29 -4.08
N MET A 184 -6.18 -1.66 -4.14
CA MET A 184 -5.90 -0.42 -3.42
C MET A 184 -6.86 0.70 -3.86
N PHE A 185 -7.11 0.84 -5.15
CA PHE A 185 -8.06 1.83 -5.67
C PHE A 185 -9.51 1.55 -5.26
N ASP A 186 -9.97 0.31 -5.35
CA ASP A 186 -11.32 -0.08 -4.97
C ASP A 186 -11.54 0.10 -3.45
N THR A 187 -10.51 -0.13 -2.64
CA THR A 187 -10.52 0.15 -1.21
C THR A 187 -10.61 1.65 -0.94
N LEU A 188 -9.84 2.47 -1.64
CA LEU A 188 -9.92 3.94 -1.55
C LEU A 188 -11.32 4.44 -1.92
N ARG A 189 -11.90 3.97 -3.01
CA ARG A 189 -13.27 4.34 -3.41
C ARG A 189 -14.28 3.99 -2.34
N ALA A 190 -14.20 2.79 -1.79
CA ALA A 190 -15.10 2.37 -0.72
C ALA A 190 -14.96 3.22 0.54
N LEU A 191 -13.75 3.68 0.87
CA LEU A 191 -13.51 4.63 1.97
C LEU A 191 -14.18 5.98 1.70
N LEU A 192 -14.03 6.53 0.50
CA LEU A 192 -14.64 7.80 0.10
C LEU A 192 -16.17 7.69 0.12
N ASP A 193 -16.73 6.63 -0.45
CA ASP A 193 -18.18 6.38 -0.48
C ASP A 193 -18.75 6.22 0.94
N HIS A 194 -18.03 5.53 1.83
CA HIS A 194 -18.44 5.34 3.23
C HIS A 194 -18.47 6.65 4.01
N ARG A 195 -17.58 7.59 3.68
CA ARG A 195 -17.50 8.91 4.35
C ARG A 195 -18.33 9.99 3.67
N GLY A 196 -18.86 9.73 2.48
CA GLY A 196 -19.79 10.60 1.77
C GLY A 196 -19.12 11.66 0.91
N ALA A 197 -19.92 12.48 0.25
CA ALA A 197 -19.53 13.36 -0.84
C ALA A 197 -18.47 14.43 -0.50
N ASN A 198 -18.29 14.77 0.77
CA ASN A 198 -17.29 15.75 1.21
C ASN A 198 -15.99 15.10 1.71
N ALA A 199 -15.86 13.78 1.58
CA ALA A 199 -14.66 13.06 2.00
C ALA A 199 -13.44 13.50 1.19
N LYS A 200 -12.30 13.61 1.87
CA LYS A 200 -10.99 13.84 1.26
C LYS A 200 -10.02 12.77 1.76
N ALA A 201 -9.18 12.30 0.87
CA ALA A 201 -8.15 11.31 1.21
C ALA A 201 -6.75 11.85 0.89
N VAL A 202 -5.79 11.52 1.74
CA VAL A 202 -4.36 11.61 1.45
C VAL A 202 -3.87 10.18 1.33
N ILE A 203 -3.35 9.81 0.16
CA ILE A 203 -2.76 8.50 -0.09
C ILE A 203 -1.25 8.62 0.10
N TRP A 204 -0.70 7.79 0.98
CA TRP A 204 0.73 7.73 1.24
C TRP A 204 1.27 6.37 0.82
N ALA A 205 1.91 6.33 -0.31
CA ALA A 205 2.47 5.14 -0.91
C ALA A 205 3.74 5.48 -1.69
N HIS A 206 4.43 4.46 -2.19
CA HIS A 206 5.59 4.63 -3.05
C HIS A 206 5.24 5.35 -4.36
N ASN A 207 6.20 6.08 -4.97
CA ASN A 207 6.01 6.80 -6.23
C ASN A 207 5.46 5.91 -7.36
N SER A 208 5.88 4.65 -7.41
CA SER A 208 5.40 3.70 -8.42
C SER A 208 3.91 3.39 -8.31
N HIS A 209 3.30 3.62 -7.15
CA HIS A 209 1.85 3.48 -6.94
C HIS A 209 1.09 4.79 -7.11
N ILE A 210 1.64 5.91 -6.62
CA ILE A 210 0.90 7.19 -6.56
C ILE A 210 1.09 8.09 -7.78
N GLY A 211 2.08 7.86 -8.64
CA GLY A 211 2.23 8.54 -9.91
C GLY A 211 1.25 8.00 -10.97
N ASN A 212 1.02 8.75 -12.04
CA ASN A 212 0.24 8.26 -13.18
C ASN A 212 1.09 7.28 -14.01
N ALA A 213 0.83 5.98 -13.91
CA ALA A 213 1.59 4.93 -14.60
C ALA A 213 1.55 5.09 -16.13
N ALA A 214 0.46 5.61 -16.71
CA ALA A 214 0.35 5.85 -18.16
C ALA A 214 1.45 6.77 -18.71
N ALA A 215 2.07 7.59 -17.85
CA ALA A 215 3.18 8.47 -18.19
C ALA A 215 4.56 7.81 -18.01
N THR A 216 4.62 6.52 -17.74
CA THR A 216 5.86 5.80 -17.40
C THR A 216 6.05 4.54 -18.24
N SER A 217 7.27 3.99 -18.23
CA SER A 217 7.55 2.72 -18.89
C SER A 217 6.77 1.53 -18.30
N MET A 218 6.29 1.62 -17.05
CA MET A 218 5.39 0.63 -16.46
C MET A 218 4.06 0.58 -17.23
N GLY A 219 3.40 1.73 -17.39
CA GLY A 219 2.15 1.83 -18.16
C GLY A 219 2.32 1.48 -19.64
N TRP A 220 3.44 1.83 -20.25
CA TRP A 220 3.75 1.43 -21.62
C TRP A 220 3.94 -0.09 -21.74
N GLY A 221 4.30 -0.76 -20.64
CA GLY A 221 4.37 -2.23 -20.53
C GLY A 221 3.05 -2.91 -20.18
N GLY A 222 1.96 -2.14 -19.95
CA GLY A 222 0.63 -2.68 -19.63
C GLY A 222 0.29 -2.73 -18.14
N GLU A 223 1.14 -2.15 -17.27
CA GLU A 223 0.86 -1.98 -15.85
C GLU A 223 0.12 -0.67 -15.61
N PHE A 224 -0.83 -0.67 -14.70
CA PHE A 224 -1.45 0.54 -14.16
C PHE A 224 -1.23 0.60 -12.64
N ASN A 225 -1.50 1.73 -12.04
CA ASN A 225 -1.39 1.90 -10.61
C ASN A 225 -2.53 2.76 -10.03
N ILE A 226 -2.60 2.87 -8.70
CA ILE A 226 -3.63 3.66 -8.02
C ILE A 226 -3.61 5.13 -8.45
N GLY A 227 -2.43 5.71 -8.75
CA GLY A 227 -2.29 7.09 -9.23
C GLY A 227 -2.98 7.30 -10.58
N GLU A 228 -2.77 6.40 -11.56
CA GLU A 228 -3.47 6.43 -12.85
C GLU A 228 -4.97 6.23 -12.69
N LEU A 229 -5.39 5.28 -11.85
CA LEU A 229 -6.80 5.03 -11.59
C LEU A 229 -7.48 6.23 -10.91
N CYS A 230 -6.81 6.91 -9.98
CA CYS A 230 -7.28 8.15 -9.38
C CYS A 230 -7.37 9.28 -10.41
N ARG A 231 -6.36 9.44 -11.26
CA ARG A 231 -6.38 10.45 -12.33
C ARG A 231 -7.54 10.20 -13.30
N THR A 232 -7.79 8.96 -13.66
CA THR A 232 -8.89 8.56 -14.56
C THR A 232 -10.26 8.80 -13.93
N ALA A 233 -10.43 8.47 -12.65
CA ALA A 233 -11.71 8.55 -11.96
C ALA A 233 -12.07 9.95 -11.47
N PHE A 234 -11.08 10.71 -11.02
CA PHE A 234 -11.28 12.01 -10.34
C PHE A 234 -10.72 13.20 -11.12
N GLY A 235 -10.03 12.98 -12.23
CA GLY A 235 -9.48 14.04 -13.06
C GLY A 235 -8.56 14.98 -12.28
N ARG A 236 -8.87 16.28 -12.27
CA ARG A 236 -8.08 17.31 -11.56
C ARG A 236 -8.28 17.32 -10.04
N ASP A 237 -9.29 16.62 -9.52
CA ASP A 237 -9.50 16.50 -8.07
C ASP A 237 -8.50 15.52 -7.45
N ALA A 238 -7.85 14.66 -8.25
CA ALA A 238 -6.69 13.89 -7.85
C ALA A 238 -5.42 14.73 -8.06
N VAL A 239 -4.69 15.02 -6.99
CA VAL A 239 -3.39 15.71 -7.02
C VAL A 239 -2.30 14.67 -6.73
N LEU A 240 -1.43 14.46 -7.71
CA LEU A 240 -0.35 13.46 -7.64
C LEU A 240 0.96 14.17 -7.29
N ILE A 241 1.57 13.80 -6.15
CA ILE A 241 2.78 14.44 -5.64
C ILE A 241 3.86 13.37 -5.50
N GLY A 242 4.92 13.47 -6.31
CA GLY A 242 6.07 12.58 -6.23
C GLY A 242 7.09 13.04 -5.17
N MET A 243 7.95 12.14 -4.76
CA MET A 243 9.10 12.41 -3.89
C MET A 243 10.38 11.91 -4.53
N ALA A 244 11.46 12.71 -4.47
CA ALA A 244 12.74 12.33 -5.06
C ALA A 244 13.92 12.83 -4.23
N THR A 245 15.07 12.14 -4.37
CA THR A 245 16.33 12.50 -3.69
C THR A 245 17.52 12.20 -4.58
N ASP A 246 18.65 12.91 -4.35
CA ASP A 246 19.92 12.60 -5.05
C ASP A 246 20.69 11.49 -4.36
N ARG A 247 20.86 11.57 -3.04
CA ARG A 247 21.72 10.70 -2.24
C ARG A 247 21.28 10.65 -0.79
N GLY A 248 22.03 9.97 0.04
CA GLY A 248 21.83 9.87 1.49
C GLY A 248 21.69 8.44 1.93
N GLU A 249 20.75 8.15 2.79
CA GLU A 249 20.54 6.81 3.35
C GLU A 249 19.12 6.34 3.16
N VAL A 250 18.97 5.02 3.02
CA VAL A 250 17.67 4.35 2.96
C VAL A 250 17.72 3.07 3.81
N ALA A 251 16.61 2.78 4.51
CA ALA A 251 16.37 1.49 5.13
C ALA A 251 15.82 0.54 4.06
N ALA A 252 16.57 -0.47 3.66
CA ALA A 252 16.19 -1.41 2.61
C ALA A 252 16.89 -2.77 2.80
N ALA A 253 16.29 -3.84 2.27
CA ALA A 253 16.90 -5.15 2.19
C ALA A 253 17.79 -5.28 0.93
N ALA A 254 18.63 -6.31 0.86
CA ALA A 254 19.35 -6.66 -0.36
C ALA A 254 18.51 -7.60 -1.25
N ASN A 255 17.68 -8.45 -0.64
CA ASN A 255 16.69 -9.31 -1.30
C ASN A 255 15.41 -9.35 -0.45
N TRP A 256 14.37 -9.97 -0.98
CA TRP A 256 13.13 -10.25 -0.25
C TRP A 256 13.40 -11.15 0.96
N ASP A 257 12.71 -10.85 2.06
CA ASP A 257 12.82 -11.54 3.34
C ASP A 257 14.24 -11.54 3.94
N GLU A 258 15.15 -10.71 3.41
CA GLU A 258 16.42 -10.46 4.05
C GLU A 258 16.31 -9.35 5.11
N PRO A 259 17.20 -9.36 6.12
CA PRO A 259 17.24 -8.32 7.13
C PRO A 259 17.44 -6.92 6.51
N MET A 260 16.74 -5.95 7.08
CA MET A 260 16.91 -4.54 6.75
C MET A 260 18.34 -4.07 7.08
N GLN A 261 18.87 -3.25 6.19
CA GLN A 261 20.16 -2.58 6.33
C GLN A 261 19.97 -1.08 6.07
N ILE A 262 20.76 -0.24 6.74
CA ILE A 262 20.91 1.15 6.32
C ILE A 262 21.89 1.17 5.16
N LYS A 263 21.42 1.54 3.98
CA LYS A 263 22.20 1.57 2.75
C LYS A 263 22.46 2.98 2.28
N GLN A 264 23.67 3.24 1.78
CA GLN A 264 24.01 4.50 1.15
C GLN A 264 23.37 4.57 -0.24
N VAL A 265 22.54 5.59 -0.47
CA VAL A 265 22.01 5.92 -1.79
C VAL A 265 23.11 6.62 -2.58
N ILE A 266 23.53 6.01 -3.69
CA ILE A 266 24.56 6.58 -4.55
C ILE A 266 24.02 7.81 -5.30
N PRO A 267 24.89 8.76 -5.71
CA PRO A 267 24.45 9.94 -6.46
C PRO A 267 23.66 9.57 -7.71
N SER A 268 22.61 10.35 -7.97
CA SER A 268 21.70 10.12 -9.08
C SER A 268 22.39 10.18 -10.45
N ARG A 269 21.82 9.49 -11.42
CA ARG A 269 22.34 9.44 -12.80
C ARG A 269 22.25 10.81 -13.47
N SER A 270 23.27 11.16 -14.26
CA SER A 270 23.32 12.43 -15.00
C SER A 270 22.17 12.63 -16.00
N ASP A 271 21.51 11.55 -16.43
CA ASP A 271 20.40 11.50 -17.37
C ASP A 271 19.04 11.27 -16.70
N SER A 272 18.95 11.45 -15.36
CA SER A 272 17.72 11.27 -14.57
C SER A 272 17.04 12.60 -14.21
N TRP A 273 15.80 12.49 -13.73
CA TRP A 273 15.03 13.64 -13.20
C TRP A 273 15.68 14.20 -11.93
N GLU A 274 16.15 13.36 -11.03
CA GLU A 274 16.82 13.74 -9.79
C GLU A 274 18.01 14.65 -10.06
N GLN A 275 18.79 14.36 -11.09
CA GLN A 275 19.93 15.20 -11.46
C GLN A 275 19.53 16.58 -11.97
N LEU A 276 18.34 16.73 -12.55
CA LEU A 276 17.81 18.03 -12.94
C LEU A 276 17.51 18.89 -11.72
N PHE A 277 16.85 18.31 -10.71
CA PHE A 277 16.55 18.98 -9.44
C PHE A 277 17.82 19.30 -8.65
N LEU A 278 18.80 18.40 -8.62
CA LEU A 278 20.09 18.66 -7.99
C LEU A 278 20.78 19.88 -8.60
N ARG A 279 20.77 20.01 -9.93
CA ARG A 279 21.37 21.16 -10.64
C ARG A 279 20.68 22.49 -10.37
N ALA A 280 19.46 22.47 -9.93
CA ALA A 280 18.76 23.70 -9.49
C ALA A 280 19.38 24.28 -8.20
N GLY A 281 20.17 23.50 -7.45
CA GLY A 281 20.95 23.95 -6.30
C GLY A 281 20.12 24.28 -5.06
N VAL A 282 18.87 23.78 -4.98
CA VAL A 282 17.98 23.99 -3.83
C VAL A 282 17.95 22.68 -3.02
N PRO A 283 18.39 22.67 -1.74
CA PRO A 283 18.54 21.45 -0.97
C PRO A 283 17.21 20.75 -0.64
N ALA A 284 16.10 21.51 -0.53
CA ALA A 284 14.76 20.97 -0.38
C ALA A 284 13.74 21.90 -1.02
N SER A 285 12.79 21.34 -1.78
CA SER A 285 11.76 22.13 -2.45
C SER A 285 10.47 21.33 -2.65
N LEU A 286 9.34 22.06 -2.72
CA LEU A 286 8.11 21.60 -3.32
C LEU A 286 7.90 22.40 -4.60
N THR A 287 7.89 21.72 -5.73
CA THR A 287 7.70 22.33 -7.05
C THR A 287 6.38 21.85 -7.61
N ASP A 288 5.44 22.76 -7.84
CA ASP A 288 4.09 22.51 -8.38
C ASP A 288 3.99 23.10 -9.80
N TRP A 289 3.53 22.31 -10.76
CA TRP A 289 3.40 22.71 -12.17
C TRP A 289 1.99 22.51 -12.74
N ARG A 290 0.97 22.33 -11.90
CA ARG A 290 -0.43 22.10 -12.34
C ARG A 290 -0.97 23.21 -13.22
N ASP A 291 -0.65 24.44 -12.88
CA ASP A 291 -1.13 25.63 -13.59
C ASP A 291 -0.09 26.24 -14.53
N ASP A 292 1.14 25.69 -14.54
CA ASP A 292 2.18 26.13 -15.47
C ASP A 292 1.93 25.56 -16.86
N ARG A 293 1.81 26.44 -17.84
CA ARG A 293 1.71 26.13 -19.27
C ARG A 293 2.93 26.61 -20.06
N GLY A 294 3.95 27.09 -19.36
CA GLY A 294 5.16 27.65 -19.93
C GLY A 294 6.28 26.67 -20.20
N GLU A 295 7.47 27.23 -20.32
CA GLU A 295 8.70 26.47 -20.66
C GLU A 295 9.10 25.46 -19.56
N PHE A 296 8.77 25.71 -18.30
CA PHE A 296 9.09 24.80 -17.21
C PHE A 296 8.35 23.47 -17.37
N ARG A 297 7.03 23.48 -17.50
CA ARG A 297 6.25 22.26 -17.74
C ARG A 297 6.68 21.55 -19.02
N LYS A 298 7.00 22.30 -20.08
CA LYS A 298 7.50 21.76 -21.33
C LYS A 298 8.84 21.04 -21.16
N ALA A 299 9.74 21.57 -20.30
CA ALA A 299 10.99 20.90 -19.98
C ALA A 299 10.80 19.55 -19.27
N LEU A 300 9.69 19.39 -18.52
CA LEU A 300 9.33 18.14 -17.83
C LEU A 300 8.51 17.16 -18.71
N SER A 301 8.18 17.51 -19.96
CA SER A 301 7.28 16.76 -20.85
C SER A 301 8.01 15.76 -21.77
N HIS A 302 9.28 15.44 -21.50
CA HIS A 302 10.04 14.46 -22.26
C HIS A 302 10.38 13.24 -21.41
N PRO A 303 10.38 12.03 -21.96
CA PRO A 303 10.77 10.83 -21.22
C PRO A 303 12.21 10.94 -20.70
N ARG A 304 12.41 10.77 -19.40
CA ARG A 304 13.69 10.74 -18.73
C ARG A 304 13.71 9.63 -17.68
N LEU A 305 14.88 9.22 -17.22
CA LEU A 305 14.99 8.24 -16.15
C LEU A 305 14.52 8.86 -14.82
N GLU A 306 13.77 8.09 -14.06
CA GLU A 306 13.35 8.37 -12.67
C GLU A 306 13.83 7.23 -11.81
N ARG A 307 14.34 7.52 -10.63
CA ARG A 307 14.79 6.52 -9.68
C ARG A 307 13.65 6.03 -8.79
N ALA A 308 13.52 4.71 -8.68
CA ALA A 308 12.62 4.05 -7.74
C ALA A 308 13.41 3.18 -6.77
N ILE A 309 13.45 3.57 -5.50
CA ILE A 309 14.01 2.78 -4.41
C ILE A 309 12.83 2.36 -3.52
N GLY A 310 12.54 1.06 -3.51
CA GLY A 310 11.49 0.47 -2.69
C GLY A 310 12.06 -0.30 -1.50
N VAL A 311 11.44 -1.45 -1.22
CA VAL A 311 11.84 -2.37 -0.14
C VAL A 311 13.25 -2.91 -0.33
N ILE A 312 13.65 -3.13 -1.58
CA ILE A 312 14.97 -3.60 -1.96
C ILE A 312 15.78 -2.45 -2.53
N TYR A 313 17.06 -2.38 -2.15
CA TYR A 313 18.01 -1.48 -2.79
C TYR A 313 19.37 -2.14 -2.99
N ARG A 314 19.84 -2.12 -4.25
CA ARG A 314 21.10 -2.72 -4.69
C ARG A 314 21.99 -1.67 -5.37
N PRO A 315 22.82 -0.94 -4.64
CA PRO A 315 23.66 0.15 -5.21
C PRO A 315 24.52 -0.29 -6.41
N LEU A 316 25.04 -1.53 -6.38
CA LEU A 316 25.91 -2.06 -7.45
C LEU A 316 25.18 -2.28 -8.77
N THR A 317 23.88 -2.54 -8.74
CA THR A 317 23.04 -2.78 -9.93
C THR A 317 21.99 -1.69 -10.13
N GLU A 318 22.06 -0.59 -9.39
CA GLU A 318 21.05 0.48 -9.38
C GLU A 318 20.66 0.94 -10.79
N ARG A 319 21.65 1.04 -11.70
CA ARG A 319 21.41 1.47 -13.09
C ARG A 319 20.41 0.59 -13.85
N GLN A 320 20.37 -0.69 -13.55
CA GLN A 320 19.54 -1.69 -14.24
C GLN A 320 18.24 -1.97 -13.48
N SER A 321 18.27 -1.88 -12.16
CA SER A 321 17.19 -2.37 -11.30
C SER A 321 16.36 -1.28 -10.63
N HIS A 322 16.82 -0.01 -10.63
CA HIS A 322 16.18 1.07 -9.87
C HIS A 322 15.89 2.33 -10.70
N TYR A 323 15.85 2.22 -12.01
CA TYR A 323 15.46 3.32 -12.88
C TYR A 323 14.47 2.87 -13.94
N PHE A 324 13.44 3.67 -14.14
CA PHE A 324 12.45 3.51 -15.21
C PHE A 324 12.30 4.84 -15.97
N ARG A 325 11.64 4.84 -17.12
CA ARG A 325 11.39 6.06 -17.89
C ARG A 325 10.06 6.67 -17.50
N ALA A 326 10.03 7.99 -17.27
CA ALA A 326 8.83 8.73 -16.95
C ALA A 326 8.79 10.10 -17.62
N ILE A 327 7.59 10.56 -17.96
CA ILE A 327 7.29 11.92 -18.38
C ILE A 327 6.77 12.65 -17.13
N LEU A 328 7.67 13.33 -16.42
CA LEU A 328 7.40 13.85 -15.07
C LEU A 328 6.17 14.78 -15.02
N ALA A 329 5.98 15.63 -16.03
CA ALA A 329 4.86 16.56 -16.12
C ALA A 329 3.48 15.89 -16.29
N GLU A 330 3.45 14.61 -16.67
CA GLU A 330 2.23 13.82 -16.85
C GLU A 330 2.06 12.79 -15.74
N GLN A 331 3.17 12.39 -15.12
CA GLN A 331 3.17 11.44 -14.02
C GLN A 331 2.71 12.08 -12.71
N PHE A 332 3.21 13.29 -12.39
CA PHE A 332 2.88 14.05 -11.18
C PHE A 332 2.35 15.45 -11.48
N ASP A 333 1.72 16.05 -10.51
CA ASP A 333 1.33 17.47 -10.50
C ASP A 333 2.36 18.34 -9.79
N ALA A 334 3.09 17.73 -8.84
CA ALA A 334 4.14 18.37 -8.06
C ALA A 334 5.19 17.34 -7.63
N LEU A 335 6.37 17.82 -7.26
CA LEU A 335 7.44 17.00 -6.70
C LEU A 335 7.99 17.63 -5.42
N ILE A 336 8.15 16.80 -4.40
CA ILE A 336 8.92 17.09 -3.20
C ILE A 336 10.34 16.57 -3.43
N TRP A 337 11.30 17.46 -3.31
CA TRP A 337 12.71 17.20 -3.54
C TRP A 337 13.51 17.37 -2.26
N PHE A 338 14.42 16.43 -2.00
CA PHE A 338 15.50 16.57 -1.02
C PHE A 338 16.81 16.16 -1.67
N ASP A 339 17.86 16.97 -1.58
CA ASP A 339 19.18 16.60 -2.13
C ASP A 339 19.82 15.44 -1.34
N GLN A 340 19.49 15.32 -0.05
CA GLN A 340 19.98 14.26 0.82
C GLN A 340 18.90 13.79 1.79
N THR A 341 18.77 12.47 1.93
CA THR A 341 17.83 11.80 2.85
C THR A 341 18.57 11.04 3.94
N GLN A 342 17.84 10.70 5.00
CA GLN A 342 18.26 9.79 6.06
C GLN A 342 17.33 8.59 6.08
N ALA A 343 17.86 7.43 6.46
CA ALA A 343 17.04 6.23 6.64
C ALA A 343 16.08 6.41 7.82
N VAL A 344 14.90 5.81 7.71
CA VAL A 344 13.96 5.70 8.84
C VAL A 344 14.58 4.89 9.98
N THR A 345 14.11 5.12 11.21
CA THR A 345 14.56 4.42 12.42
C THR A 345 13.59 3.30 12.78
N PRO A 346 13.87 2.04 12.44
CA PRO A 346 12.97 0.92 12.72
C PRO A 346 12.71 0.71 14.21
N ILE A 347 11.55 0.14 14.55
CA ILE A 347 11.15 -0.20 15.91
C ILE A 347 10.98 -1.71 16.04
N GLY A 348 11.55 -2.30 17.09
CA GLY A 348 11.47 -3.72 17.39
C GLY A 348 12.48 -4.58 16.63
N PRO A 349 12.41 -5.92 16.77
CA PRO A 349 13.31 -6.84 16.08
C PRO A 349 13.17 -6.71 14.56
N GLN A 350 14.30 -6.81 13.88
CA GLN A 350 14.36 -6.82 12.41
C GLN A 350 14.67 -8.22 11.86
N ASP A 351 14.75 -9.22 12.75
CA ASP A 351 14.96 -10.59 12.38
C ASP A 351 13.70 -11.16 11.72
N ILE A 352 13.86 -11.70 10.53
CA ILE A 352 12.81 -12.31 9.73
C ILE A 352 13.08 -13.82 9.73
N ASP A 353 12.02 -14.61 9.87
CA ASP A 353 12.13 -16.06 9.71
C ASP A 353 12.38 -16.39 8.23
N ALA A 354 13.63 -16.75 7.92
CA ALA A 354 14.07 -17.07 6.56
C ALA A 354 13.41 -18.33 5.95
N SER A 355 12.54 -19.01 6.69
CA SER A 355 11.79 -20.17 6.20
C SER A 355 10.52 -19.82 5.45
N VAL A 356 10.07 -18.55 5.53
CA VAL A 356 8.83 -18.06 4.91
C VAL A 356 9.10 -17.62 3.48
N VAL A 357 8.31 -18.12 2.53
CA VAL A 357 8.37 -17.68 1.12
C VAL A 357 7.84 -16.25 1.00
N PRO A 358 8.47 -15.38 0.17
CA PRO A 358 8.06 -13.99 0.02
C PRO A 358 6.59 -13.83 -0.35
N ASP A 359 5.87 -12.97 0.37
CA ASP A 359 4.48 -12.63 0.10
C ASP A 359 4.29 -11.85 -1.22
N THR A 360 5.37 -11.36 -1.80
CA THR A 360 5.35 -10.53 -3.02
C THR A 360 6.26 -11.12 -4.09
N TYR A 361 5.66 -11.65 -5.14
CA TYR A 361 6.36 -12.17 -6.32
C TYR A 361 5.69 -11.65 -7.60
N PRO A 362 6.42 -11.35 -8.66
CA PRO A 362 7.86 -11.23 -8.71
C PRO A 362 8.31 -9.96 -7.96
N PHE A 363 9.01 -10.16 -6.93
CA PHE A 363 9.84 -9.28 -6.10
C PHE A 363 9.71 -7.79 -6.39
N GLY A 364 8.54 -7.15 -6.20
CA GLY A 364 8.30 -5.70 -6.26
C GLY A 364 9.48 -4.87 -6.76
N GLU A 365 9.77 -4.96 -8.04
CA GLU A 365 10.68 -4.04 -8.71
C GLU A 365 10.00 -2.71 -8.96
#